data_ee1d83ffcb41c2efe3e66c5e3aa0a26f
#
_entry.id   ee1d83ffcb41c2efe3e66c5e3aa0a26f
#
_cell.length_a   1.000
_cell.length_b   1.000
_cell.length_c   1.000
_cell.angle_alpha   90.00
_cell.angle_beta   90.00
_cell.angle_gamma   90.00
#
_symmetry.space_group_name_H-M   'P 1'
#
loop_
_entity.id
_entity.type
_entity.pdbx_description
1 polymer ?
#
loop_
_entity_poly.entity_id
_entity_poly.type
_entity_poly.pdbx_seq_one_letter_code
_entity_poly.pdbx_strand_id
1 'polypeptide(L)'
;IVIYEGIIFLLEFKVGEKKYPSYAIEQVTDYAFDLSCFHKESHNRLLVPILISTKAHSVKQEIRISKDNVLETICCNEYEIAKYITEVSLKFIQDEIIPDDWINSLYMPTPTIVEAAQALYLGHNVEDISRNDASAKNLNQTTKAINKIIDYSKAHNRKSICFITGVPGAGKTLAGP
;
A
#
# COMPACT_ATOMS: atom_id res chain seq x y z
N ILE A 1 -11.41 10.15 -0.99
CA ILE A 1 -10.16 10.88 -0.73
C ILE A 1 -10.52 12.31 -0.36
N VAL A 2 -9.81 12.89 0.59
CA VAL A 2 -9.89 14.31 0.98
C VAL A 2 -8.49 14.90 0.89
N ILE A 3 -8.36 16.06 0.25
CA ILE A 3 -7.12 16.84 0.23
C ILE A 3 -7.34 18.07 1.10
N TYR A 4 -6.51 18.22 2.10
CA TYR A 4 -6.59 19.35 3.03
C TYR A 4 -5.19 19.74 3.51
N GLU A 5 -4.86 21.04 3.45
CA GLU A 5 -3.53 21.57 3.83
C GLU A 5 -2.36 20.81 3.19
N GLY A 6 -2.48 20.47 1.88
CA GLY A 6 -1.45 19.74 1.15
C GLY A 6 -1.30 18.27 1.52
N ILE A 7 -2.14 17.74 2.39
CA ILE A 7 -2.13 16.35 2.85
C ILE A 7 -3.26 15.58 2.18
N ILE A 8 -2.99 14.34 1.81
CA ILE A 8 -3.95 13.46 1.15
C ILE A 8 -4.46 12.44 2.17
N PHE A 9 -5.74 12.55 2.54
CA PHE A 9 -6.42 11.63 3.45
C PHE A 9 -7.23 10.60 2.65
N LEU A 10 -6.95 9.32 2.89
CA LEU A 10 -7.69 8.20 2.32
C LEU A 10 -8.67 7.69 3.36
N LEU A 11 -9.95 7.87 3.12
CA LEU A 11 -11.02 7.50 4.05
C LEU A 11 -11.68 6.20 3.60
N GLU A 12 -11.54 5.15 4.38
CA GLU A 12 -12.20 3.86 4.18
C GLU A 12 -13.31 3.68 5.22
N PHE A 13 -14.55 3.56 4.76
CA PHE A 13 -15.73 3.44 5.63
C PHE A 13 -16.19 1.99 5.74
N LYS A 14 -16.33 1.51 6.97
CA LYS A 14 -17.00 0.25 7.32
C LYS A 14 -18.26 0.59 8.11
N VAL A 15 -19.37 0.76 7.39
CA VAL A 15 -20.64 1.20 7.97
C VAL A 15 -21.24 0.09 8.83
N GLY A 16 -21.61 0.41 10.06
CA GLY A 16 -22.16 -0.54 11.03
C GLY A 16 -21.12 -1.40 11.75
N GLU A 17 -19.86 -1.34 11.34
CA GLU A 17 -18.78 -2.15 11.95
C GLU A 17 -18.44 -1.61 13.34
N LYS A 18 -18.27 -2.53 14.30
CA LYS A 18 -17.98 -2.22 15.71
C LYS A 18 -16.51 -2.43 16.09
N LYS A 19 -15.69 -2.90 15.16
CA LYS A 19 -14.27 -3.20 15.36
C LYS A 19 -13.47 -2.62 14.19
N TYR A 20 -12.16 -2.66 14.32
CA TYR A 20 -11.24 -2.30 13.25
C TYR A 20 -10.59 -3.58 12.70
N PRO A 21 -11.20 -4.23 11.69
CA PRO A 21 -10.69 -5.50 11.19
C PRO A 21 -9.38 -5.29 10.43
N SER A 22 -8.42 -6.21 10.64
CA SER A 22 -7.07 -6.12 10.05
C SER A 22 -7.11 -6.01 8.53
N TYR A 23 -7.97 -6.77 7.87
CA TYR A 23 -8.11 -6.71 6.41
C TYR A 23 -8.51 -5.32 5.89
N ALA A 24 -9.30 -4.55 6.67
CA ALA A 24 -9.71 -3.20 6.27
C ALA A 24 -8.60 -2.18 6.54
N ILE A 25 -7.81 -2.39 7.59
CA ILE A 25 -6.59 -1.61 7.85
C ILE A 25 -5.60 -1.84 6.71
N GLU A 26 -5.31 -3.08 6.36
CA GLU A 26 -4.44 -3.45 5.24
C GLU A 26 -4.94 -2.84 3.94
N GLN A 27 -6.23 -2.94 3.64
CA GLN A 27 -6.83 -2.41 2.42
C GLN A 27 -6.58 -0.90 2.24
N VAL A 28 -6.84 -0.09 3.26
CA VAL A 28 -6.65 1.37 3.16
C VAL A 28 -5.17 1.75 3.15
N THR A 29 -4.34 0.97 3.84
CA THR A 29 -2.88 1.12 3.82
C THR A 29 -2.33 0.85 2.42
N ASP A 30 -2.76 -0.24 1.78
CA ASP A 30 -2.35 -0.60 0.42
C ASP A 30 -2.74 0.49 -0.58
N TYR A 31 -3.95 1.06 -0.49
CA TYR A 31 -4.34 2.19 -1.33
C TYR A 31 -3.44 3.43 -1.15
N ALA A 32 -2.99 3.69 0.07
CA ALA A 32 -2.05 4.79 0.31
C ALA A 32 -0.69 4.51 -0.34
N PHE A 33 -0.18 3.29 -0.22
CA PHE A 33 1.07 2.90 -0.90
C PHE A 33 0.93 2.89 -2.42
N ASP A 34 -0.20 2.45 -2.96
CA ASP A 34 -0.45 2.49 -4.40
C ASP A 34 -0.41 3.93 -4.95
N LEU A 35 -1.02 4.89 -4.25
CA LEU A 35 -0.90 6.30 -4.60
C LEU A 35 0.54 6.82 -4.47
N SER A 36 1.23 6.48 -3.40
CA SER A 36 2.63 6.86 -3.21
C SER A 36 3.53 6.32 -4.32
N CYS A 37 3.26 5.10 -4.80
CA CYS A 37 4.11 4.42 -5.77
C CYS A 37 3.77 4.72 -7.23
N PHE A 38 2.51 4.99 -7.55
CA PHE A 38 2.05 4.99 -8.95
C PHE A 38 1.38 6.29 -9.39
N HIS A 39 1.00 7.18 -8.48
CA HIS A 39 0.33 8.43 -8.79
C HIS A 39 1.32 9.60 -8.68
N LYS A 40 1.73 10.16 -9.80
CA LYS A 40 2.82 11.13 -9.91
C LYS A 40 2.72 12.28 -8.88
N GLU A 41 1.57 12.92 -8.78
CA GLU A 41 1.37 14.06 -7.88
C GLU A 41 1.24 13.67 -6.40
N SER A 42 1.28 12.36 -6.09
CA SER A 42 1.28 11.83 -4.72
C SER A 42 2.65 11.33 -4.25
N HIS A 43 3.66 11.18 -5.12
CA HIS A 43 4.95 10.57 -4.80
C HIS A 43 5.66 11.17 -3.59
N ASN A 44 5.58 12.48 -3.42
CA ASN A 44 6.28 13.19 -2.34
C ASN A 44 5.30 13.84 -1.34
N ARG A 45 4.04 13.40 -1.35
CA ARG A 45 3.00 13.93 -0.48
C ARG A 45 2.80 13.05 0.75
N LEU A 46 2.37 13.65 1.83
CA LEU A 46 1.95 12.91 3.00
C LEU A 46 0.59 12.26 2.73
N LEU A 47 0.54 10.94 2.81
CA LEU A 47 -0.68 10.14 2.66
C LEU A 47 -1.11 9.61 4.01
N VAL A 48 -2.38 9.80 4.33
CA VAL A 48 -2.95 9.47 5.63
C VAL A 48 -4.10 8.50 5.46
N PRO A 49 -3.85 7.19 5.56
CA PRO A 49 -4.92 6.21 5.56
C PRO A 49 -5.72 6.28 6.87
N ILE A 50 -7.05 6.39 6.76
CA ILE A 50 -7.98 6.41 7.89
C ILE A 50 -9.05 5.34 7.69
N LEU A 51 -9.13 4.38 8.60
CA LEU A 51 -10.21 3.41 8.68
C LEU A 51 -11.30 3.94 9.62
N ILE A 52 -12.50 4.16 9.07
CA ILE A 52 -13.67 4.64 9.82
C ILE A 52 -14.64 3.49 10.01
N SER A 53 -14.65 2.89 11.19
CA SER A 53 -15.65 1.90 11.61
C SER A 53 -16.74 2.61 12.40
N THR A 54 -17.91 2.87 11.77
CA THR A 54 -18.87 3.87 12.26
C THR A 54 -19.46 3.56 13.64
N LYS A 55 -19.46 2.31 14.08
CA LYS A 55 -19.99 1.89 15.40
C LYS A 55 -18.91 1.39 16.35
N ALA A 56 -17.64 1.61 16.02
CA ALA A 56 -16.53 1.20 16.87
C ALA A 56 -16.29 2.19 18.02
N HIS A 57 -15.67 1.70 19.09
CA HIS A 57 -15.22 2.53 20.18
C HIS A 57 -13.93 3.28 19.78
N SER A 58 -13.73 4.46 20.38
CA SER A 58 -12.50 5.20 20.25
C SER A 58 -11.29 4.38 20.72
N VAL A 59 -10.19 4.48 20.00
CA VAL A 59 -8.93 3.84 20.37
C VAL A 59 -7.85 4.89 20.60
N LYS A 60 -7.00 4.64 21.58
CA LYS A 60 -5.81 5.48 21.80
C LYS A 60 -4.74 5.02 20.82
N GLN A 61 -4.27 5.93 20.00
CA GLN A 61 -3.22 5.67 19.03
C GLN A 61 -2.33 6.90 18.89
N GLU A 62 -1.11 6.70 18.46
CA GLU A 62 -0.17 7.78 18.17
C GLU A 62 -0.09 7.97 16.66
N ILE A 63 0.02 9.22 16.22
CA ILE A 63 0.21 9.56 14.82
C ILE A 63 1.69 9.41 14.50
N ARG A 64 2.03 8.39 13.72
CA ARG A 64 3.40 8.05 13.30
C ARG A 64 3.50 7.93 11.79
N ILE A 65 4.61 8.38 11.23
CA ILE A 65 4.96 8.10 9.83
C ILE A 65 5.50 6.67 9.78
N SER A 66 4.94 5.87 8.88
CA SER A 66 5.43 4.51 8.61
C SER A 66 6.65 4.58 7.69
N LYS A 67 6.45 4.52 6.38
CA LYS A 67 7.50 4.61 5.36
C LYS A 67 6.98 5.44 4.18
N ASP A 68 7.87 5.94 3.37
CA ASP A 68 7.56 6.59 2.09
C ASP A 68 6.47 7.68 2.17
N ASN A 69 6.51 8.50 3.23
CA ASN A 69 5.53 9.54 3.53
C ASN A 69 4.08 9.02 3.74
N VAL A 70 3.91 7.75 4.08
CA VAL A 70 2.61 7.19 4.47
C VAL A 70 2.54 7.09 5.99
N LEU A 71 1.47 7.59 6.61
CA LEU A 71 1.22 7.39 8.03
C LEU A 71 0.78 5.94 8.33
N GLU A 72 1.05 5.49 9.56
CA GLU A 72 0.34 4.32 10.09
C GLU A 72 -1.16 4.58 10.07
N THR A 73 -1.94 3.58 9.67
CA THR A 73 -3.39 3.74 9.50
C THR A 73 -4.07 4.20 10.79
N ILE A 74 -4.75 5.32 10.72
CA ILE A 74 -5.56 5.84 11.81
C ILE A 74 -6.90 5.12 11.85
N CYS A 75 -7.24 4.53 12.99
CA CYS A 75 -8.53 3.89 13.23
C CYS A 75 -9.44 4.83 14.04
N CYS A 76 -10.62 5.17 13.53
CA CYS A 76 -11.55 6.05 14.22
C CYS A 76 -13.03 5.69 13.96
N ASN A 77 -13.92 6.22 14.77
CA ASN A 77 -15.36 6.17 14.53
C ASN A 77 -15.87 7.40 13.77
N GLU A 78 -17.17 7.43 13.50
CA GLU A 78 -17.81 8.50 12.71
C GLU A 78 -17.68 9.90 13.33
N TYR A 79 -17.46 10.01 14.65
CA TYR A 79 -17.39 11.30 15.36
C TYR A 79 -15.96 11.88 15.45
N GLU A 80 -14.96 11.08 15.14
CA GLU A 80 -13.55 11.45 15.34
C GLU A 80 -12.83 11.87 14.06
N ILE A 81 -13.48 11.77 12.90
CA ILE A 81 -12.85 12.03 11.58
C ILE A 81 -12.25 13.44 11.54
N ALA A 82 -13.05 14.47 11.84
CA ALA A 82 -12.60 15.86 11.81
C ALA A 82 -11.45 16.12 12.80
N LYS A 83 -11.50 15.49 13.99
CA LYS A 83 -10.43 15.58 14.99
C LYS A 83 -9.11 15.11 14.40
N TYR A 84 -9.06 13.91 13.81
CA TYR A 84 -7.81 13.37 13.27
C TYR A 84 -7.31 14.13 12.04
N ILE A 85 -8.20 14.59 11.16
CA ILE A 85 -7.80 15.44 10.02
C ILE A 85 -7.12 16.72 10.56
N THR A 86 -7.74 17.40 11.53
CA THR A 86 -7.18 18.62 12.15
C THR A 86 -5.86 18.33 12.86
N GLU A 87 -5.79 17.27 13.66
CA GLU A 87 -4.59 16.92 14.42
C GLU A 87 -3.39 16.64 13.51
N VAL A 88 -3.60 15.89 12.42
CA VAL A 88 -2.57 15.60 11.42
C VAL A 88 -2.14 16.88 10.72
N SER A 89 -3.08 17.72 10.28
CA SER A 89 -2.77 18.96 9.56
C SER A 89 -2.02 19.99 10.41
N LEU A 90 -2.26 20.00 11.72
CA LEU A 90 -1.50 20.84 12.64
C LEU A 90 -0.09 20.30 12.92
N LYS A 91 0.09 18.99 12.84
CA LYS A 91 1.37 18.33 13.12
C LYS A 91 2.31 18.34 11.92
N PHE A 92 1.77 18.27 10.72
CA PHE A 92 2.54 18.15 9.48
C PHE A 92 2.19 19.30 8.53
N ILE A 93 3.17 20.13 8.23
CA ILE A 93 3.03 21.22 7.26
C ILE A 93 3.45 20.69 5.89
N GLN A 94 2.59 20.87 4.88
CA GLN A 94 2.82 20.45 3.50
C GLN A 94 2.57 21.62 2.54
N ASP A 95 3.21 21.59 1.39
CA ASP A 95 2.91 22.52 0.30
C ASP A 95 1.50 22.25 -0.26
N GLU A 96 0.83 23.31 -0.67
CA GLU A 96 -0.51 23.21 -1.25
C GLU A 96 -0.55 22.26 -2.45
N ILE A 97 -1.64 21.53 -2.60
CA ILE A 97 -1.94 20.68 -3.76
C ILE A 97 -3.00 21.38 -4.59
N ILE A 98 -2.75 21.56 -5.87
CA ILE A 98 -3.76 22.02 -6.83
C ILE A 98 -4.67 20.82 -7.15
N PRO A 99 -5.96 20.86 -6.79
CA PRO A 99 -6.85 19.70 -6.93
C PRO A 99 -6.98 19.18 -8.37
N ASP A 100 -7.04 20.10 -9.34
CA ASP A 100 -7.16 19.73 -10.75
C ASP A 100 -5.91 19.02 -11.28
N ASP A 101 -4.73 19.44 -10.88
CA ASP A 101 -3.47 18.78 -11.24
C ASP A 101 -3.41 17.39 -10.61
N TRP A 102 -3.83 17.26 -9.36
CA TRP A 102 -3.84 15.99 -8.67
C TRP A 102 -4.84 14.99 -9.28
N ILE A 103 -6.07 15.41 -9.58
CA ILE A 103 -7.11 14.57 -10.19
C ILE A 103 -6.71 14.09 -11.59
N ASN A 104 -6.03 14.96 -12.35
CA ASN A 104 -5.56 14.65 -13.71
C ASN A 104 -4.13 14.11 -13.76
N SER A 105 -3.59 13.71 -12.62
CA SER A 105 -2.23 13.21 -12.52
C SER A 105 -2.00 11.95 -13.35
N LEU A 106 -0.78 11.83 -13.86
CA LEU A 106 -0.38 10.68 -14.66
C LEU A 106 -0.09 9.44 -13.78
N TYR A 107 -0.41 8.27 -14.30
CA TYR A 107 0.14 7.02 -13.79
C TYR A 107 1.65 7.00 -14.09
N MET A 108 2.45 7.01 -13.04
CA MET A 108 3.91 7.06 -13.14
C MET A 108 4.53 6.26 -11.99
N PRO A 109 4.95 5.01 -12.24
CA PRO A 109 5.67 4.22 -11.24
C PRO A 109 6.93 4.93 -10.77
N THR A 110 7.21 4.85 -9.46
CA THR A 110 8.46 5.38 -8.92
C THR A 110 9.67 4.67 -9.54
N PRO A 111 10.82 5.35 -9.69
CA PRO A 111 12.03 4.72 -10.22
C PRO A 111 12.40 3.43 -9.51
N THR A 112 12.25 3.38 -8.18
CA THR A 112 12.55 2.20 -7.36
C THR A 112 11.74 0.96 -7.77
N ILE A 113 10.45 1.13 -8.12
CA ILE A 113 9.61 0.03 -8.61
C ILE A 113 10.04 -0.43 -9.99
N VAL A 114 10.38 0.51 -10.87
CA VAL A 114 10.87 0.21 -12.22
C VAL A 114 12.20 -0.53 -12.14
N GLU A 115 13.13 -0.08 -11.30
CA GLU A 115 14.43 -0.73 -11.07
C GLU A 115 14.26 -2.13 -10.48
N ALA A 116 13.35 -2.28 -9.50
CA ALA A 116 13.03 -3.59 -8.93
C ALA A 116 12.46 -4.55 -9.97
N ALA A 117 11.53 -4.08 -10.80
CA ALA A 117 10.97 -4.89 -11.88
C ALA A 117 12.05 -5.28 -12.90
N GLN A 118 12.89 -4.34 -13.32
CA GLN A 118 14.00 -4.61 -14.26
C GLN A 118 15.00 -5.61 -13.69
N ALA A 119 15.37 -5.49 -12.42
CA ALA A 119 16.28 -6.41 -11.77
C ALA A 119 15.71 -7.83 -11.69
N LEU A 120 14.40 -7.98 -11.44
CA LEU A 120 13.71 -9.28 -11.51
C LEU A 120 13.74 -9.90 -12.90
N TYR A 121 13.49 -9.09 -13.95
CA TYR A 121 13.58 -9.57 -15.34
C TYR A 121 15.00 -9.98 -15.74
N LEU A 122 16.03 -9.33 -15.19
CA LEU A 122 17.43 -9.67 -15.43
C LEU A 122 17.93 -10.86 -14.60
N GLY A 123 17.07 -11.50 -13.81
CA GLY A 123 17.39 -12.68 -13.02
C GLY A 123 18.20 -12.39 -11.75
N HIS A 124 18.22 -11.15 -11.29
CA HIS A 124 18.80 -10.80 -10.00
C HIS A 124 17.92 -11.29 -8.84
N ASN A 125 18.54 -11.71 -7.75
CA ASN A 125 17.81 -12.17 -6.57
C ASN A 125 17.01 -11.02 -5.95
N VAL A 126 15.77 -11.33 -5.53
CA VAL A 126 14.88 -10.38 -4.85
C VAL A 126 15.52 -9.78 -3.58
N GLU A 127 16.48 -10.48 -3.00
CA GLU A 127 17.26 -10.03 -1.84
C GLU A 127 18.10 -8.78 -2.11
N ASP A 128 18.52 -8.58 -3.37
CA ASP A 128 19.29 -7.39 -3.78
C ASP A 128 18.39 -6.13 -3.94
N ILE A 129 17.08 -6.35 -4.14
CA ILE A 129 16.11 -5.28 -4.42
C ILE A 129 15.46 -4.74 -3.14
N SER A 130 15.31 -5.58 -2.12
CA SER A 130 14.63 -5.17 -0.90
C SER A 130 15.48 -5.45 0.34
N ARG A 131 16.28 -4.49 0.69
CA ARG A 131 17.03 -4.54 1.96
C ARG A 131 16.18 -4.38 3.22
N ASN A 132 14.87 -4.18 3.14
CA ASN A 132 14.10 -3.70 4.29
C ASN A 132 12.67 -4.20 4.49
N ASP A 133 12.17 -5.32 3.87
CA ASP A 133 10.76 -5.65 4.08
C ASP A 133 10.38 -7.12 4.24
N ALA A 134 9.37 -7.36 5.11
CA ALA A 134 8.68 -8.64 5.26
C ALA A 134 8.03 -9.11 3.95
N SER A 135 7.64 -8.18 3.06
CA SER A 135 7.14 -8.45 1.71
C SER A 135 8.18 -9.15 0.83
N ALA A 136 9.46 -8.86 0.99
CA ALA A 136 10.52 -9.53 0.24
C ALA A 136 10.66 -11.01 0.62
N LYS A 137 10.46 -11.36 1.89
CA LYS A 137 10.47 -12.78 2.32
C LYS A 137 9.30 -13.54 1.67
N ASN A 138 8.12 -12.94 1.64
CA ASN A 138 6.93 -13.54 1.04
C ASN A 138 7.09 -13.68 -0.49
N LEU A 139 7.62 -12.65 -1.16
CA LEU A 139 7.87 -12.68 -2.60
C LEU A 139 8.91 -13.76 -2.95
N ASN A 140 9.99 -13.85 -2.21
CA ASN A 140 11.03 -14.88 -2.42
C ASN A 140 10.49 -16.30 -2.18
N GLN A 141 9.65 -16.51 -1.16
CA GLN A 141 8.98 -17.80 -0.93
C GLN A 141 8.02 -18.16 -2.06
N THR A 142 7.24 -17.19 -2.54
CA THR A 142 6.29 -17.37 -3.64
C THR A 142 7.03 -17.71 -4.94
N THR A 143 8.08 -16.98 -5.29
CA THR A 143 8.91 -17.24 -6.46
C THR A 143 9.60 -18.61 -6.39
N LYS A 144 10.14 -18.99 -5.24
CA LYS A 144 10.71 -20.34 -5.04
C LYS A 144 9.65 -21.46 -5.21
N ALA A 145 8.43 -21.22 -4.74
CA ALA A 145 7.34 -22.18 -4.91
C ALA A 145 6.92 -22.33 -6.40
N ILE A 146 6.82 -21.22 -7.12
CA ILE A 146 6.52 -21.23 -8.57
C ILE A 146 7.61 -21.97 -9.33
N ASN A 147 8.88 -21.66 -9.10
CA ASN A 147 10.00 -22.31 -9.76
C ASN A 147 10.01 -23.84 -9.50
N LYS A 148 9.72 -24.28 -8.28
CA LYS A 148 9.57 -25.72 -8.00
C LYS A 148 8.45 -26.37 -8.83
N ILE A 149 7.32 -25.69 -9.01
CA ILE A 149 6.21 -26.20 -9.82
C ILE A 149 6.63 -26.27 -11.29
N ILE A 150 7.34 -25.28 -11.80
CA ILE A 150 7.85 -25.23 -13.17
C ILE A 150 8.84 -26.41 -13.40
N ASP A 151 9.81 -26.56 -12.52
CA ASP A 151 10.83 -27.63 -12.63
C ASP A 151 10.19 -29.02 -12.53
N TYR A 152 9.25 -29.20 -11.60
CA TYR A 152 8.49 -30.45 -11.50
C TYR A 152 7.71 -30.75 -12.78
N SER A 153 7.04 -29.74 -13.34
CA SER A 153 6.25 -29.89 -14.57
C SER A 153 7.12 -30.27 -15.77
N LYS A 154 8.29 -29.62 -15.88
CA LYS A 154 9.28 -29.93 -16.91
C LYS A 154 9.82 -31.36 -16.76
N ALA A 155 10.24 -31.73 -15.54
CA ALA A 155 10.83 -33.04 -15.26
C ALA A 155 9.86 -34.21 -15.53
N HIS A 156 8.54 -33.99 -15.35
CA HIS A 156 7.53 -35.03 -15.50
C HIS A 156 6.70 -34.89 -16.76
N ASN A 157 7.06 -33.96 -17.66
CA ASN A 157 6.35 -33.67 -18.90
C ASN A 157 4.84 -33.43 -18.65
N ARG A 158 4.52 -32.65 -17.63
CA ARG A 158 3.14 -32.34 -17.22
C ARG A 158 2.86 -30.85 -17.36
N LYS A 159 1.59 -30.52 -17.55
CA LYS A 159 1.11 -29.13 -17.48
C LYS A 159 0.60 -28.85 -16.07
N SER A 160 0.93 -27.68 -15.51
CA SER A 160 0.47 -27.24 -14.21
C SER A 160 -0.18 -25.87 -14.34
N ILE A 161 -1.19 -25.61 -13.52
CA ILE A 161 -1.81 -24.29 -13.36
C ILE A 161 -1.51 -23.85 -11.93
N CYS A 162 -0.91 -22.67 -11.77
CA CYS A 162 -0.61 -22.08 -10.49
C CYS A 162 -1.50 -20.85 -10.27
N PHE A 163 -2.30 -20.86 -9.20
CA PHE A 163 -3.11 -19.72 -8.81
C PHE A 163 -2.35 -18.91 -7.73
N ILE A 164 -2.01 -17.66 -8.03
CA ILE A 164 -1.41 -16.74 -7.09
C ILE A 164 -2.52 -15.88 -6.50
N THR A 165 -2.79 -16.04 -5.22
CA THR A 165 -3.78 -15.25 -4.47
C THR A 165 -3.07 -14.33 -3.49
N GLY A 166 -3.67 -13.17 -3.23
CA GLY A 166 -3.15 -12.21 -2.27
C GLY A 166 -3.98 -10.93 -2.32
N VAL A 167 -3.86 -10.12 -1.28
CA VAL A 167 -4.51 -8.81 -1.22
C VAL A 167 -3.96 -7.88 -2.32
N PRO A 168 -4.69 -6.83 -2.70
CA PRO A 168 -4.16 -5.78 -3.58
C PRO A 168 -2.81 -5.25 -3.04
N GLY A 169 -1.86 -4.97 -3.91
CA GLY A 169 -0.53 -4.50 -3.51
C GLY A 169 0.45 -5.57 -2.98
N ALA A 170 0.03 -6.82 -2.78
CA ALA A 170 0.88 -7.91 -2.27
C ALA A 170 1.98 -8.40 -3.24
N GLY A 171 2.31 -7.65 -4.29
CA GLY A 171 3.37 -7.99 -5.24
C GLY A 171 3.07 -9.18 -6.16
N LYS A 172 1.80 -9.53 -6.38
CA LYS A 172 1.42 -10.66 -7.27
C LYS A 172 2.01 -10.54 -8.68
N THR A 173 2.03 -9.34 -9.23
CA THR A 173 2.60 -9.05 -10.55
C THR A 173 4.12 -9.27 -10.58
N LEU A 174 4.81 -9.03 -9.46
CA LEU A 174 6.25 -9.26 -9.34
C LEU A 174 6.61 -10.74 -9.15
N ALA A 175 5.67 -11.57 -8.71
CA ALA A 175 5.86 -13.01 -8.54
C ALA A 175 5.56 -13.80 -9.83
N GLY A 176 4.90 -13.19 -10.81
CA GLY A 176 4.65 -13.78 -12.13
C GLY A 176 5.86 -13.64 -13.05
N PRO A 177 6.06 -14.56 -14.00
CA PRO A 177 7.08 -14.44 -15.02
C PRO A 177 6.77 -13.32 -16.00
#